data_397ba0ba18b872e6b3b7e1a02c4e94b8
#
_entry.id   397ba0ba18b872e6b3b7e1a02c4e94b8
#
_cell.length_a   1.000
_cell.length_b   1.000
_cell.length_c   1.000
_cell.angle_alpha   90.00
_cell.angle_beta   90.00
_cell.angle_gamma   90.00
#
_symmetry.space_group_name_H-M   'P 1'
#
loop_
_entity.id
_entity.type
_entity.pdbx_description
1 polymer ?
#
loop_
_entity_poly.entity_id
_entity_poly.type
_entity_poly.pdbx_seq_one_letter_code
_entity_poly.pdbx_strand_id
1 'polypeptide(L)'
;MAKLKAVVLFLAAAATAHADWAILSTGFEPGGAGVVHRHAVLENTTAGRRAVVDLAIFAAKSCTLRVIQNQDGANNLAEAMAREKCLAGVNGGYFDADFAPIGLRIVDGQMIAPLRRARLITGALMASARGVQIVRVREFSRKQKANAAIQCGPFLVDLGKHVRGLDDSHLARRTFAATGTNDRALLGVCSGISLAELANILATTPLAEDFKIQRALNLDGGSSSAFWFAARDGAAYSIPEQKTVRDFVGVVPR
;
A
#
# COMPACT_ATOMS: atom_id res chain seq x y z
N MET A 1 62.96 -29.73 17.76
CA MET A 1 62.12 -28.64 18.29
C MET A 1 61.06 -28.26 17.24
N ALA A 2 59.83 -28.78 17.37
CA ALA A 2 58.72 -28.54 16.44
C ALA A 2 57.97 -27.32 16.86
N LYS A 3 57.83 -26.31 15.97
CA LYS A 3 57.08 -25.08 16.20
C LYS A 3 55.61 -25.34 15.88
N LEU A 4 54.76 -25.31 16.90
CA LEU A 4 53.30 -25.39 16.81
C LEU A 4 52.77 -24.06 16.29
N LYS A 5 52.19 -24.07 15.09
CA LYS A 5 51.48 -22.89 14.54
C LYS A 5 50.03 -22.89 15.07
N ALA A 6 49.66 -21.93 15.88
CA ALA A 6 48.28 -21.71 16.31
C ALA A 6 47.50 -21.10 15.15
N VAL A 7 46.43 -21.79 14.69
CA VAL A 7 45.46 -21.29 13.75
C VAL A 7 44.34 -20.59 14.58
N VAL A 8 44.26 -19.30 14.48
CA VAL A 8 43.15 -18.55 15.07
C VAL A 8 41.98 -18.54 14.10
N LEU A 9 40.94 -19.28 14.42
CA LEU A 9 39.68 -19.31 13.65
C LEU A 9 38.84 -18.11 14.05
N PHE A 10 38.71 -17.10 13.17
CA PHE A 10 37.76 -16.03 13.35
C PHE A 10 36.35 -16.55 13.01
N LEU A 11 35.52 -16.83 13.99
CA LEU A 11 34.08 -16.97 13.80
C LEU A 11 33.49 -15.59 13.52
N ALA A 12 33.17 -15.31 12.27
CA ALA A 12 32.31 -14.20 11.92
C ALA A 12 30.88 -14.52 12.42
N ALA A 13 30.45 -13.88 13.50
CA ALA A 13 29.07 -13.92 13.91
C ALA A 13 28.25 -13.21 12.81
N ALA A 14 27.46 -14.00 12.08
CA ALA A 14 26.44 -13.46 11.17
C ALA A 14 25.43 -12.71 12.05
N ALA A 15 25.47 -11.37 12.03
CA ALA A 15 24.44 -10.55 12.60
C ALA A 15 23.14 -10.86 11.86
N THR A 16 22.25 -11.60 12.50
CA THR A 16 20.87 -11.71 12.04
C THR A 16 20.30 -10.31 12.07
N ALA A 17 20.02 -9.75 10.89
CA ALA A 17 19.31 -8.48 10.79
C ALA A 17 17.94 -8.69 11.44
N HIS A 18 17.82 -8.32 12.70
CA HIS A 18 16.53 -8.23 13.37
C HIS A 18 15.73 -7.16 12.64
N ALA A 19 14.47 -7.44 12.35
CA ALA A 19 13.56 -6.42 11.83
C ALA A 19 13.56 -5.26 12.84
N ASP A 20 13.97 -4.06 12.41
CA ASP A 20 14.05 -2.88 13.28
C ASP A 20 12.67 -2.46 13.84
N TRP A 21 11.58 -3.02 13.29
CA TRP A 21 10.21 -2.68 13.63
C TRP A 21 9.47 -3.88 14.23
N ALA A 22 8.96 -3.69 15.45
CA ALA A 22 8.13 -4.66 16.17
C ALA A 22 6.70 -4.15 16.33
N ILE A 23 5.74 -5.06 16.39
CA ILE A 23 4.33 -4.74 16.68
C ILE A 23 4.17 -4.60 18.19
N LEU A 24 3.75 -3.42 18.66
CA LEU A 24 3.41 -3.16 20.06
C LEU A 24 1.97 -3.56 20.37
N SER A 25 1.04 -3.22 19.48
CA SER A 25 -0.37 -3.58 19.65
C SER A 25 -1.05 -3.72 18.30
N THR A 26 -2.10 -4.54 18.26
CA THR A 26 -2.97 -4.67 17.10
C THR A 26 -4.42 -4.75 17.53
N GLY A 27 -5.28 -4.14 16.70
CA GLY A 27 -6.72 -4.32 16.73
C GLY A 27 -7.21 -4.75 15.37
N PHE A 28 -8.37 -5.41 15.32
CA PHE A 28 -9.03 -5.68 14.05
C PHE A 28 -10.53 -5.46 14.19
N GLU A 29 -11.16 -5.05 13.10
CA GLU A 29 -12.59 -4.81 13.02
C GLU A 29 -13.13 -5.41 11.73
N PRO A 30 -14.19 -6.25 11.79
CA PRO A 30 -14.78 -6.88 10.62
C PRO A 30 -15.68 -5.88 9.86
N GLY A 31 -15.52 -5.86 8.53
CA GLY A 31 -16.39 -5.14 7.61
C GLY A 31 -17.28 -6.04 6.77
N GLY A 32 -17.93 -5.47 5.76
CA GLY A 32 -18.72 -6.20 4.78
C GLY A 32 -17.87 -7.08 3.86
N ALA A 33 -18.47 -8.11 3.26
CA ALA A 33 -17.88 -9.02 2.27
C ALA A 33 -16.50 -9.60 2.66
N GLY A 34 -16.21 -9.74 3.96
CA GLY A 34 -14.96 -10.27 4.46
C GLY A 34 -13.78 -9.29 4.42
N VAL A 35 -14.03 -8.01 4.24
CA VAL A 35 -13.02 -6.96 4.46
C VAL A 35 -12.76 -6.85 5.95
N VAL A 36 -11.49 -6.71 6.33
CA VAL A 36 -11.08 -6.53 7.72
C VAL A 36 -10.24 -5.28 7.82
N HIS A 37 -10.58 -4.37 8.73
CA HIS A 37 -9.71 -3.30 9.16
C HIS A 37 -8.75 -3.84 10.21
N ARG A 38 -7.46 -3.59 10.02
CA ARG A 38 -6.42 -3.88 11.00
C ARG A 38 -5.71 -2.58 11.34
N HIS A 39 -5.73 -2.26 12.61
CA HIS A 39 -4.96 -1.16 13.20
C HIS A 39 -3.75 -1.76 13.91
N ALA A 40 -2.54 -1.25 13.65
CA ALA A 40 -1.33 -1.70 14.32
C ALA A 40 -0.46 -0.52 14.74
N VAL A 41 0.03 -0.57 15.98
CA VAL A 41 1.08 0.32 16.46
C VAL A 41 2.40 -0.41 16.39
N LEU A 42 3.36 0.16 15.70
CA LEU A 42 4.70 -0.36 15.51
C LEU A 42 5.72 0.48 16.26
N GLU A 43 6.79 -0.12 16.70
CA GLU A 43 7.95 0.56 17.30
C GLU A 43 9.23 0.13 16.60
N ASN A 44 10.05 1.11 16.23
CA ASN A 44 11.41 0.85 15.83
C ASN A 44 12.24 0.65 17.11
N THR A 45 12.66 -0.58 17.35
CA THR A 45 13.34 -0.98 18.59
C THR A 45 14.71 -0.32 18.76
N THR A 46 15.34 0.09 17.67
CA THR A 46 16.65 0.77 17.68
C THR A 46 16.51 2.28 17.89
N ALA A 47 15.55 2.92 17.18
CA ALA A 47 15.38 4.38 17.20
C ALA A 47 14.32 4.85 18.21
N GLY A 48 13.56 3.96 18.85
CA GLY A 48 12.47 4.29 19.77
C GLY A 48 11.29 5.05 19.14
N ARG A 49 11.21 5.08 17.79
CA ARG A 49 10.15 5.77 17.06
C ARG A 49 8.94 4.85 16.88
N ARG A 50 7.77 5.46 16.90
CA ARG A 50 6.51 4.74 16.65
C ARG A 50 5.89 5.12 15.32
N ALA A 51 5.21 4.15 14.70
CA ALA A 51 4.37 4.32 13.53
C ALA A 51 3.04 3.62 13.74
N VAL A 52 1.99 4.19 13.17
CA VAL A 52 0.64 3.61 13.17
C VAL A 52 0.32 3.19 11.74
N VAL A 53 -0.17 1.98 11.59
CA VAL A 53 -0.57 1.41 10.29
C VAL A 53 -2.03 1.01 10.36
N ASP A 54 -2.82 1.52 9.41
CA ASP A 54 -4.22 1.12 9.20
C ASP A 54 -4.33 0.41 7.84
N LEU A 55 -4.90 -0.78 7.84
CA LEU A 55 -5.01 -1.67 6.68
C LEU A 55 -6.46 -2.10 6.46
N ALA A 56 -6.94 -2.00 5.24
CA ALA A 56 -8.14 -2.70 4.79
C ALA A 56 -7.72 -3.93 3.99
N ILE A 57 -7.86 -5.12 4.59
CA ILE A 57 -7.44 -6.41 4.02
C ILE A 57 -8.66 -7.13 3.46
N PHE A 58 -8.58 -7.64 2.24
CA PHE A 58 -9.69 -8.32 1.57
C PHE A 58 -9.23 -9.45 0.65
N ALA A 59 -10.15 -10.37 0.35
CA ALA A 59 -9.92 -11.42 -0.64
C ALA A 59 -10.33 -10.92 -2.03
N ALA A 60 -9.45 -11.03 -3.02
CA ALA A 60 -9.70 -10.57 -4.39
C ALA A 60 -10.78 -11.37 -5.13
N LYS A 61 -11.18 -12.54 -4.60
CA LYS A 61 -12.33 -13.33 -5.08
C LYS A 61 -13.68 -12.77 -4.64
N SER A 62 -13.76 -12.09 -3.48
CA SER A 62 -15.01 -11.53 -2.92
C SER A 62 -15.14 -10.03 -3.19
N CYS A 63 -14.02 -9.34 -3.33
CA CYS A 63 -13.97 -7.90 -3.53
C CYS A 63 -13.10 -7.53 -4.72
N THR A 64 -13.32 -6.34 -5.24
CA THR A 64 -12.51 -5.75 -6.30
C THR A 64 -12.20 -4.29 -5.97
N LEU A 65 -11.45 -3.62 -6.84
CA LEU A 65 -11.16 -2.19 -6.70
C LEU A 65 -11.93 -1.38 -7.72
N ARG A 66 -12.32 -0.17 -7.31
CA ARG A 66 -12.84 0.88 -8.17
C ARG A 66 -11.95 2.12 -8.03
N VAL A 67 -11.62 2.77 -9.14
CA VAL A 67 -11.04 4.12 -9.16
C VAL A 67 -12.19 5.10 -9.24
N ILE A 68 -12.25 6.01 -8.27
CA ILE A 68 -13.31 7.01 -8.15
C ILE A 68 -12.71 8.37 -8.45
N GLN A 69 -13.25 9.04 -9.47
CA GLN A 69 -12.78 10.35 -9.87
C GLN A 69 -13.33 11.44 -8.95
N ASN A 70 -12.51 12.44 -8.67
CA ASN A 70 -12.84 13.67 -7.93
C ASN A 70 -12.35 14.87 -8.75
N GLN A 71 -12.90 15.04 -9.97
CA GLN A 71 -12.38 15.96 -11.00
C GLN A 71 -12.45 17.42 -10.58
N ASP A 72 -13.50 17.78 -9.88
CA ASP A 72 -13.80 19.11 -9.36
C ASP A 72 -13.26 19.34 -7.94
N GLY A 73 -12.71 18.29 -7.31
CA GLY A 73 -12.23 18.35 -5.94
C GLY A 73 -13.33 18.54 -4.87
N ALA A 74 -14.59 18.30 -5.25
CA ALA A 74 -15.74 18.60 -4.39
C ALA A 74 -15.95 17.63 -3.24
N ASN A 75 -15.37 16.41 -3.32
CA ASN A 75 -15.58 15.37 -2.31
C ASN A 75 -14.30 15.10 -1.52
N ASN A 76 -14.46 14.79 -0.24
CA ASN A 76 -13.44 14.11 0.55
C ASN A 76 -13.58 12.58 0.41
N LEU A 77 -12.59 11.83 0.93
CA LEU A 77 -12.58 10.37 0.86
C LEU A 77 -13.85 9.76 1.47
N ALA A 78 -14.28 10.19 2.66
CA ALA A 78 -15.41 9.60 3.36
C ALA A 78 -16.71 9.77 2.55
N GLU A 79 -16.95 10.97 1.99
CA GLU A 79 -18.10 11.24 1.12
C GLU A 79 -18.08 10.38 -0.14
N ALA A 80 -16.92 10.28 -0.80
CA ALA A 80 -16.77 9.46 -1.98
C ALA A 80 -17.03 7.97 -1.69
N MET A 81 -16.48 7.44 -0.58
CA MET A 81 -16.68 6.03 -0.18
C MET A 81 -18.13 5.73 0.16
N ALA A 82 -18.80 6.61 0.90
CA ALA A 82 -20.21 6.46 1.25
C ALA A 82 -21.11 6.49 0.00
N ARG A 83 -20.91 7.46 -0.89
CA ARG A 83 -21.67 7.60 -2.14
C ARG A 83 -21.53 6.39 -3.04
N GLU A 84 -20.31 5.87 -3.20
CA GLU A 84 -20.00 4.72 -4.05
C GLU A 84 -20.23 3.37 -3.34
N LYS A 85 -20.74 3.37 -2.10
CA LYS A 85 -21.00 2.19 -1.28
C LYS A 85 -19.77 1.28 -1.16
N CYS A 86 -18.60 1.89 -0.98
CA CYS A 86 -17.37 1.17 -0.77
C CYS A 86 -17.32 0.54 0.62
N LEU A 87 -16.56 -0.53 0.77
CA LEU A 87 -16.30 -1.20 2.05
C LEU A 87 -15.07 -0.61 2.75
N ALA A 88 -14.13 -0.11 1.96
CA ALA A 88 -12.94 0.60 2.41
C ALA A 88 -12.37 1.43 1.27
N GLY A 89 -11.48 2.36 1.57
CA GLY A 89 -10.80 3.13 0.54
C GLY A 89 -9.66 3.97 1.05
N VAL A 90 -8.86 4.44 0.10
CA VAL A 90 -7.73 5.36 0.29
C VAL A 90 -7.72 6.41 -0.80
N ASN A 91 -6.94 7.48 -0.61
CA ASN A 91 -6.64 8.39 -1.72
C ASN A 91 -5.92 7.67 -2.85
N GLY A 92 -5.98 8.24 -4.04
CA GLY A 92 -5.45 7.62 -5.25
C GLY A 92 -3.99 7.95 -5.56
N GLY A 93 -3.72 8.28 -6.82
CA GLY A 93 -2.38 8.52 -7.31
C GLY A 93 -2.03 9.98 -7.46
N TYR A 94 -0.80 10.21 -7.94
CA TYR A 94 -0.28 11.55 -8.17
C TYR A 94 -1.08 12.33 -9.21
N PHE A 95 -1.13 13.63 -9.02
CA PHE A 95 -1.71 14.61 -9.93
C PHE A 95 -0.81 15.87 -9.99
N ASP A 96 -0.93 16.64 -11.06
CA ASP A 96 -0.15 17.86 -11.27
C ASP A 96 -0.86 19.11 -10.72
N ALA A 97 -0.26 20.27 -10.96
CA ALA A 97 -0.80 21.55 -10.50
C ALA A 97 -2.14 21.91 -11.16
N ASP A 98 -2.40 21.39 -12.36
CA ASP A 98 -3.66 21.57 -13.07
C ASP A 98 -4.72 20.53 -12.66
N PHE A 99 -4.45 19.79 -11.59
CA PHE A 99 -5.30 18.73 -11.06
C PHE A 99 -5.51 17.57 -12.03
N ALA A 100 -4.61 17.41 -13.03
CA ALA A 100 -4.64 16.30 -13.97
C ALA A 100 -3.88 15.07 -13.43
N PRO A 101 -4.35 13.83 -13.67
CA PRO A 101 -3.69 12.64 -13.15
C PRO A 101 -2.33 12.41 -13.80
N ILE A 102 -1.31 12.11 -12.99
CA ILE A 102 0.02 11.74 -13.46
C ILE A 102 0.08 10.21 -13.64
N GLY A 103 0.17 9.76 -14.91
CA GLY A 103 0.24 8.35 -15.29
C GLY A 103 -1.11 7.69 -15.49
N LEU A 104 -1.07 6.37 -15.76
CA LEU A 104 -2.26 5.60 -16.13
C LEU A 104 -3.39 5.74 -15.13
N ARG A 105 -4.60 6.02 -15.67
CA ARG A 105 -5.86 5.90 -14.96
C ARG A 105 -6.85 5.13 -15.84
N ILE A 106 -7.42 4.08 -15.28
CA ILE A 106 -8.55 3.34 -15.88
C ILE A 106 -9.69 3.39 -14.87
N VAL A 107 -10.83 3.87 -15.33
CA VAL A 107 -12.08 4.00 -14.57
C VAL A 107 -13.16 3.26 -15.35
N ASP A 108 -13.84 2.30 -14.72
CA ASP A 108 -14.89 1.47 -15.33
C ASP A 108 -14.52 0.91 -16.73
N GLY A 109 -13.26 0.44 -16.83
CA GLY A 109 -12.71 -0.12 -18.08
C GLY A 109 -12.22 0.91 -19.10
N GLN A 110 -12.47 2.20 -18.88
CA GLN A 110 -12.04 3.26 -19.79
C GLN A 110 -10.71 3.89 -19.33
N MET A 111 -9.77 4.01 -20.25
CA MET A 111 -8.50 4.69 -20.00
C MET A 111 -8.71 6.20 -20.12
N ILE A 112 -8.70 6.89 -18.97
CA ILE A 112 -8.84 8.35 -18.89
C ILE A 112 -7.51 9.10 -18.87
N ALA A 113 -6.41 8.42 -18.52
CA ALA A 113 -5.05 8.93 -18.64
C ALA A 113 -4.09 7.81 -19.06
N PRO A 114 -3.12 8.11 -19.95
CA PRO A 114 -2.23 7.09 -20.50
C PRO A 114 -1.14 6.66 -19.52
N LEU A 115 -0.57 5.46 -19.77
CA LEU A 115 0.62 5.00 -19.09
C LEU A 115 1.80 5.93 -19.38
N ARG A 116 2.51 6.33 -18.35
CA ARG A 116 3.74 7.13 -18.47
C ARG A 116 4.95 6.35 -17.95
N ARG A 117 6.11 6.61 -18.54
CA ARG A 117 7.40 6.09 -18.05
C ARG A 117 8.12 7.22 -17.32
N ALA A 118 8.23 7.11 -16.00
CA ALA A 118 8.97 8.06 -15.17
C ALA A 118 9.57 7.34 -13.96
N ARG A 119 10.62 7.92 -13.41
CA ARG A 119 11.44 7.31 -12.34
C ARG A 119 10.63 6.99 -11.08
N LEU A 120 9.65 7.81 -10.72
CA LEU A 120 8.88 7.65 -9.48
C LEU A 120 7.65 6.75 -9.65
N ILE A 121 7.00 6.74 -10.81
CA ILE A 121 5.76 5.99 -11.06
C ILE A 121 6.06 4.61 -11.67
N THR A 122 6.62 3.71 -10.87
CA THR A 122 7.25 2.47 -11.33
C THR A 122 6.30 1.30 -11.49
N GLY A 123 5.05 1.43 -11.04
CA GLY A 123 4.06 0.35 -11.06
C GLY A 123 2.64 0.82 -11.28
N ALA A 124 1.74 -0.14 -11.41
CA ALA A 124 0.30 0.10 -11.45
C ALA A 124 -0.42 -0.91 -10.54
N LEU A 125 -1.32 -0.39 -9.71
CA LEU A 125 -2.37 -1.15 -9.04
C LEU A 125 -3.51 -1.30 -10.03
N MET A 126 -4.02 -2.52 -10.21
CA MET A 126 -5.10 -2.78 -11.17
C MET A 126 -6.06 -3.86 -10.69
N ALA A 127 -7.31 -3.74 -11.10
CA ALA A 127 -8.35 -4.74 -10.92
C ALA A 127 -8.92 -5.17 -12.26
N SER A 128 -9.13 -6.46 -12.42
CA SER A 128 -9.68 -7.09 -13.63
C SER A 128 -10.51 -8.32 -13.25
N ALA A 129 -11.04 -9.04 -14.23
CA ALA A 129 -11.68 -10.34 -14.01
C ALA A 129 -10.75 -11.35 -13.32
N ARG A 130 -9.42 -11.19 -13.47
CA ARG A 130 -8.40 -12.06 -12.85
C ARG A 130 -8.09 -11.72 -11.39
N GLY A 131 -8.71 -10.67 -10.82
CA GLY A 131 -8.45 -10.22 -9.46
C GLY A 131 -7.73 -8.88 -9.39
N VAL A 132 -7.15 -8.61 -8.22
CA VAL A 132 -6.36 -7.42 -7.93
C VAL A 132 -4.88 -7.74 -8.09
N GLN A 133 -4.16 -6.90 -8.82
CA GLN A 133 -2.75 -7.10 -9.13
C GLN A 133 -1.97 -5.80 -9.00
N ILE A 134 -0.71 -5.91 -8.58
CA ILE A 134 0.27 -4.85 -8.70
C ILE A 134 1.31 -5.30 -9.72
N VAL A 135 1.47 -4.52 -10.78
CA VAL A 135 2.38 -4.84 -11.89
C VAL A 135 3.41 -3.74 -12.08
N ARG A 136 4.62 -4.09 -12.49
CA ARG A 136 5.58 -3.08 -12.93
C ARG A 136 5.11 -2.45 -14.24
N VAL A 137 5.50 -1.21 -14.49
CA VAL A 137 5.15 -0.50 -15.74
C VAL A 137 5.49 -1.32 -16.99
N ARG A 138 6.61 -2.05 -17.00
CA ARG A 138 7.02 -2.94 -18.10
C ARG A 138 6.15 -4.20 -18.27
N GLU A 139 5.44 -4.61 -17.22
CA GLU A 139 4.56 -5.80 -17.19
C GLU A 139 3.12 -5.43 -17.56
N PHE A 140 2.80 -4.13 -17.57
CA PHE A 140 1.47 -3.67 -17.91
C PHE A 140 1.12 -3.98 -19.36
N SER A 141 -0.05 -4.57 -19.58
CA SER A 141 -0.57 -4.87 -20.91
C SER A 141 -2.05 -4.47 -21.02
N ARG A 142 -2.38 -3.71 -22.05
CA ARG A 142 -3.77 -3.36 -22.38
C ARG A 142 -4.67 -4.58 -22.65
N LYS A 143 -4.05 -5.72 -23.07
CA LYS A 143 -4.77 -6.98 -23.28
C LYS A 143 -5.39 -7.56 -21.99
N GLN A 144 -4.96 -7.10 -20.82
CA GLN A 144 -5.47 -7.57 -19.53
C GLN A 144 -6.87 -7.03 -19.18
N LYS A 145 -7.43 -6.10 -19.96
CA LYS A 145 -8.79 -5.54 -19.80
C LYS A 145 -9.09 -5.17 -18.34
N ALA A 146 -8.27 -4.28 -17.75
CA ALA A 146 -8.50 -3.80 -16.41
C ALA A 146 -9.79 -2.97 -16.33
N ASN A 147 -10.61 -3.19 -15.31
CA ASN A 147 -11.78 -2.36 -15.01
C ASN A 147 -11.36 -1.11 -14.23
N ALA A 148 -10.34 -1.23 -13.39
CA ALA A 148 -9.75 -0.14 -12.64
C ALA A 148 -8.23 -0.25 -12.68
N ALA A 149 -7.52 0.86 -12.87
CA ALA A 149 -6.08 0.90 -12.72
C ALA A 149 -5.58 2.29 -12.33
N ILE A 150 -4.55 2.30 -11.50
CA ILE A 150 -3.88 3.51 -11.07
C ILE A 150 -2.36 3.29 -11.14
N GLN A 151 -1.67 4.09 -11.94
CA GLN A 151 -0.20 4.08 -11.97
C GLN A 151 0.33 4.97 -10.86
N CYS A 152 1.27 4.45 -10.08
CA CYS A 152 1.91 5.17 -8.99
C CYS A 152 3.30 4.59 -8.68
N GLY A 153 3.83 4.90 -7.52
CA GLY A 153 5.12 4.39 -7.09
C GLY A 153 5.79 5.24 -6.01
N PRO A 154 6.99 4.83 -5.61
CA PRO A 154 7.73 3.67 -6.12
C PRO A 154 7.15 2.32 -5.66
N PHE A 155 7.63 1.22 -6.28
CA PHE A 155 7.48 -0.10 -5.69
C PHE A 155 8.16 -0.14 -4.32
N LEU A 156 7.48 -0.71 -3.33
CA LEU A 156 7.98 -0.89 -1.96
C LEU A 156 8.46 -2.32 -1.73
N VAL A 157 7.66 -3.29 -2.17
CA VAL A 157 7.98 -4.72 -2.07
C VAL A 157 7.83 -5.35 -3.46
N ASP A 158 8.77 -6.20 -3.85
CA ASP A 158 8.70 -7.01 -5.07
C ASP A 158 9.19 -8.43 -4.78
N LEU A 159 8.39 -9.43 -5.19
CA LEU A 159 8.65 -10.85 -4.90
C LEU A 159 8.91 -11.14 -3.41
N GLY A 160 8.17 -10.47 -2.52
CA GLY A 160 8.27 -10.64 -1.07
C GLY A 160 9.51 -10.01 -0.42
N LYS A 161 10.27 -9.19 -1.16
CA LYS A 161 11.47 -8.50 -0.66
C LYS A 161 11.29 -6.99 -0.78
N HIS A 162 11.78 -6.23 0.21
CA HIS A 162 11.80 -4.78 0.13
C HIS A 162 12.68 -4.30 -1.05
N VAL A 163 12.24 -3.26 -1.72
CA VAL A 163 13.00 -2.63 -2.80
C VAL A 163 14.10 -1.75 -2.18
N ARG A 164 15.33 -1.88 -2.69
CA ARG A 164 16.48 -1.12 -2.20
C ARG A 164 16.57 0.26 -2.85
N GLY A 165 17.26 1.19 -2.19
CA GLY A 165 17.50 2.55 -2.71
C GLY A 165 16.27 3.45 -2.68
N LEU A 166 15.31 3.15 -1.84
CA LEU A 166 14.19 4.05 -1.52
C LEU A 166 14.68 5.15 -0.59
N ASP A 167 13.98 6.29 -0.63
CA ASP A 167 14.26 7.42 0.26
C ASP A 167 14.03 7.02 1.72
N ASP A 168 15.03 7.25 2.57
CA ASP A 168 15.04 6.97 4.00
C ASP A 168 15.02 8.24 4.88
N SER A 169 15.12 9.42 4.27
CA SER A 169 15.27 10.70 4.95
C SER A 169 13.95 11.45 5.14
N HIS A 170 13.00 11.35 4.20
CA HIS A 170 11.76 12.11 4.25
C HIS A 170 10.64 11.34 4.93
N LEU A 171 10.31 11.76 6.16
CA LEU A 171 9.20 11.21 6.94
C LEU A 171 7.89 11.87 6.54
N ALA A 172 6.89 11.07 6.15
CA ALA A 172 5.55 11.55 5.82
C ALA A 172 4.50 10.47 6.10
N ARG A 173 3.23 10.84 6.12
CA ARG A 173 2.16 9.84 5.98
C ARG A 173 2.30 9.18 4.61
N ARG A 174 2.12 7.87 4.57
CA ARG A 174 2.24 7.09 3.34
C ARG A 174 0.96 6.34 3.08
N THR A 175 0.49 6.39 1.84
CA THR A 175 -0.61 5.56 1.34
C THR A 175 -0.03 4.50 0.43
N PHE A 176 -0.51 3.28 0.54
CA PHE A 176 0.01 2.16 -0.25
C PHE A 176 -1.04 1.10 -0.51
N ALA A 177 -0.78 0.28 -1.51
CA ALA A 177 -1.50 -0.95 -1.80
C ALA A 177 -0.55 -2.12 -1.78
N ALA A 178 -1.05 -3.30 -1.42
CA ALA A 178 -0.26 -4.53 -1.52
C ALA A 178 -1.11 -5.72 -1.99
N THR A 179 -0.44 -6.68 -2.60
CA THR A 179 -0.98 -7.99 -2.97
C THR A 179 -0.07 -9.08 -2.41
N GLY A 180 -0.63 -10.22 -2.08
CA GLY A 180 0.14 -11.28 -1.46
C GLY A 180 -0.44 -12.66 -1.70
N THR A 181 -0.12 -13.59 -0.78
CA THR A 181 -0.58 -14.98 -0.84
C THR A 181 -2.11 -15.08 -0.69
N ASN A 182 -2.67 -16.22 -1.08
CA ASN A 182 -4.09 -16.59 -0.91
C ASN A 182 -5.08 -15.63 -1.60
N ASP A 183 -4.70 -15.05 -2.76
CA ASP A 183 -5.53 -14.07 -3.50
C ASP A 183 -5.98 -12.89 -2.63
N ARG A 184 -5.18 -12.50 -1.65
CA ARG A 184 -5.48 -11.36 -0.78
C ARG A 184 -4.78 -10.09 -1.27
N ALA A 185 -5.45 -8.99 -1.05
CA ALA A 185 -4.94 -7.65 -1.29
C ALA A 185 -5.25 -6.74 -0.10
N LEU A 186 -4.57 -5.63 -0.02
CA LEU A 186 -4.84 -4.59 0.97
C LEU A 186 -4.63 -3.19 0.39
N LEU A 187 -5.35 -2.24 0.97
CA LEU A 187 -5.08 -0.81 0.93
C LEU A 187 -4.67 -0.36 2.33
N GLY A 188 -3.74 0.56 2.45
CA GLY A 188 -3.31 1.01 3.77
C GLY A 188 -2.68 2.39 3.80
N VAL A 189 -2.62 2.93 5.02
CA VAL A 189 -1.87 4.13 5.35
C VAL A 189 -0.93 3.85 6.51
N CYS A 190 0.19 4.58 6.55
CA CYS A 190 1.14 4.55 7.65
C CYS A 190 1.51 5.97 8.05
N SER A 191 1.56 6.25 9.35
CA SER A 191 1.97 7.56 9.86
C SER A 191 3.48 7.76 9.76
N GLY A 192 3.91 9.00 9.58
CA GLY A 192 5.25 9.55 9.83
C GLY A 192 6.46 8.66 9.55
N ILE A 193 6.57 8.07 8.35
CA ILE A 193 7.57 7.05 8.01
C ILE A 193 8.25 7.36 6.66
N SER A 194 9.50 6.94 6.49
CA SER A 194 10.19 6.99 5.20
C SER A 194 9.73 5.87 4.25
N LEU A 195 10.01 6.00 2.96
CA LEU A 195 9.70 4.94 2.00
C LEU A 195 10.51 3.66 2.24
N ALA A 196 11.77 3.81 2.65
CA ALA A 196 12.63 2.67 2.95
C ALA A 196 12.14 1.90 4.18
N GLU A 197 11.75 2.59 5.25
CA GLU A 197 11.19 1.97 6.45
C GLU A 197 9.85 1.29 6.18
N LEU A 198 8.95 1.95 5.43
CA LEU A 198 7.68 1.33 5.05
C LEU A 198 7.90 0.06 4.23
N ALA A 199 8.82 0.08 3.28
CA ALA A 199 9.16 -1.10 2.48
C ALA A 199 9.71 -2.25 3.34
N ASN A 200 10.55 -1.94 4.34
CA ASN A 200 11.05 -2.91 5.31
C ASN A 200 9.91 -3.50 6.15
N ILE A 201 9.06 -2.68 6.75
CA ILE A 201 7.89 -3.11 7.52
C ILE A 201 7.02 -4.07 6.70
N LEU A 202 6.65 -3.67 5.48
CA LEU A 202 5.78 -4.47 4.62
C LEU A 202 6.39 -5.81 4.19
N ALA A 203 7.72 -5.91 4.14
CA ALA A 203 8.41 -7.15 3.76
C ALA A 203 8.70 -8.08 4.94
N THR A 204 8.90 -7.54 6.15
CA THR A 204 9.44 -8.30 7.29
C THR A 204 8.50 -8.44 8.47
N THR A 205 7.59 -7.48 8.67
CA THR A 205 6.68 -7.48 9.82
C THR A 205 5.38 -8.23 9.49
N PRO A 206 4.94 -9.21 10.31
CA PRO A 206 3.72 -9.97 10.05
C PRO A 206 2.46 -9.15 10.39
N LEU A 207 2.14 -8.16 9.56
CA LEU A 207 0.99 -7.28 9.74
C LEU A 207 -0.37 -8.00 9.68
N ALA A 208 -0.42 -9.21 9.09
CA ALA A 208 -1.57 -10.08 9.10
C ALA A 208 -1.11 -11.55 9.10
N GLU A 209 -1.74 -12.40 9.91
CA GLU A 209 -1.30 -13.80 10.16
C GLU A 209 -1.27 -14.65 8.89
N ASP A 210 -2.30 -14.55 8.05
CA ASP A 210 -2.49 -15.39 6.87
C ASP A 210 -2.12 -14.68 5.56
N PHE A 211 -1.37 -13.59 5.62
CA PHE A 211 -1.11 -12.74 4.48
C PHE A 211 0.37 -12.35 4.38
N LYS A 212 1.09 -12.99 3.48
CA LYS A 212 2.45 -12.59 3.15
C LYS A 212 2.44 -11.68 1.92
N ILE A 213 2.89 -10.44 2.09
CA ILE A 213 2.98 -9.47 1.00
C ILE A 213 3.99 -9.96 -0.04
N GLN A 214 3.57 -10.00 -1.30
CA GLN A 214 4.41 -10.33 -2.45
C GLN A 214 4.79 -9.08 -3.24
N ARG A 215 3.84 -8.15 -3.41
CA ARG A 215 4.09 -6.86 -4.05
C ARG A 215 3.41 -5.74 -3.27
N ALA A 216 4.09 -4.60 -3.15
CA ALA A 216 3.53 -3.39 -2.59
C ALA A 216 3.94 -2.17 -3.41
N LEU A 217 3.02 -1.23 -3.54
CA LEU A 217 3.16 -0.01 -4.33
C LEU A 217 2.77 1.19 -3.47
N ASN A 218 3.63 2.19 -3.40
CA ASN A 218 3.29 3.47 -2.82
C ASN A 218 2.29 4.22 -3.72
N LEU A 219 1.28 4.81 -3.12
CA LEU A 219 0.34 5.75 -3.75
C LEU A 219 0.72 7.19 -3.39
N ASP A 220 -0.16 8.17 -3.67
CA ASP A 220 0.11 9.54 -3.25
C ASP A 220 0.10 9.65 -1.73
N GLY A 221 1.07 10.36 -1.18
CA GLY A 221 1.35 10.40 0.26
C GLY A 221 1.28 11.80 0.86
N GLY A 222 1.79 11.95 2.08
CA GLY A 222 1.85 13.22 2.77
C GLY A 222 0.46 13.78 3.11
N SER A 223 0.19 15.00 2.70
CA SER A 223 -1.10 15.68 2.92
C SER A 223 -2.27 15.06 2.13
N SER A 224 -1.99 14.27 1.11
CA SER A 224 -3.00 13.52 0.35
C SER A 224 -3.46 12.24 1.05
N SER A 225 -2.65 11.69 1.98
CA SER A 225 -2.93 10.40 2.61
C SER A 225 -4.25 10.40 3.37
N ALA A 226 -5.13 9.47 3.00
CA ALA A 226 -6.43 9.27 3.61
C ALA A 226 -6.79 7.78 3.66
N PHE A 227 -7.58 7.40 4.65
CA PHE A 227 -8.08 6.03 4.84
C PHE A 227 -9.53 6.06 5.32
N TRP A 228 -10.35 5.16 4.80
CA TRP A 228 -11.72 5.00 5.22
C TRP A 228 -12.11 3.52 5.23
N PHE A 229 -12.91 3.12 6.22
CA PHE A 229 -13.39 1.75 6.38
C PHE A 229 -14.81 1.76 6.95
N ALA A 230 -15.69 0.92 6.39
CA ALA A 230 -17.04 0.68 6.89
C ALA A 230 -17.06 -0.59 7.76
N ALA A 231 -17.32 -0.43 9.04
CA ALA A 231 -17.52 -1.54 9.95
C ALA A 231 -18.85 -2.24 9.69
N ARG A 232 -18.95 -3.49 10.13
CA ARG A 232 -20.16 -4.30 9.93
C ARG A 232 -21.38 -3.76 10.68
N ASP A 233 -21.19 -3.08 11.79
CA ASP A 233 -22.24 -2.45 12.60
C ASP A 233 -22.75 -1.13 12.05
N GLY A 234 -22.18 -0.66 10.94
CA GLY A 234 -22.54 0.60 10.28
C GLY A 234 -21.69 1.79 10.71
N ALA A 235 -20.78 1.63 11.67
CA ALA A 235 -19.81 2.66 12.00
C ALA A 235 -18.79 2.84 10.87
N ALA A 236 -18.16 4.00 10.79
CA ALA A 236 -17.07 4.27 9.86
C ALA A 236 -15.84 4.76 10.60
N TYR A 237 -14.70 4.16 10.28
CA TYR A 237 -13.39 4.65 10.69
C TYR A 237 -12.79 5.49 9.56
N SER A 238 -12.28 6.68 9.86
CA SER A 238 -11.74 7.59 8.84
C SER A 238 -10.50 8.34 9.32
N ILE A 239 -9.50 8.37 8.46
CA ILE A 239 -8.34 9.27 8.54
C ILE A 239 -8.46 10.19 7.32
N PRO A 240 -8.85 11.47 7.49
CA PRO A 240 -9.05 12.36 6.36
C PRO A 240 -7.74 12.82 5.72
N GLU A 241 -7.80 13.11 4.43
CA GLU A 241 -6.78 13.88 3.72
C GLU A 241 -6.71 15.31 4.25
N GLN A 242 -5.53 15.93 4.13
CA GLN A 242 -5.30 17.32 4.55
C GLN A 242 -5.38 18.31 3.38
N LYS A 243 -5.47 17.80 2.14
CA LYS A 243 -5.69 18.58 0.93
C LYS A 243 -6.56 17.79 -0.04
N THR A 244 -7.27 18.48 -0.89
CA THR A 244 -8.06 17.89 -1.97
C THR A 244 -7.19 16.98 -2.85
N VAL A 245 -7.72 15.80 -3.21
CA VAL A 245 -7.06 14.81 -4.06
C VAL A 245 -7.87 14.56 -5.34
N ARG A 246 -7.18 14.14 -6.40
CA ARG A 246 -7.76 14.00 -7.74
C ARG A 246 -8.63 12.76 -7.92
N ASP A 247 -8.31 11.70 -7.22
CA ASP A 247 -8.99 10.42 -7.30
C ASP A 247 -8.83 9.61 -6.01
N PHE A 248 -9.69 8.59 -5.85
CA PHE A 248 -9.66 7.65 -4.75
C PHE A 248 -9.63 6.21 -5.28
N VAL A 249 -9.22 5.29 -4.43
CA VAL A 249 -9.30 3.84 -4.67
C VAL A 249 -10.21 3.23 -3.61
N GLY A 250 -11.35 2.72 -4.04
CA GLY A 250 -12.32 2.05 -3.17
C GLY A 250 -12.32 0.54 -3.34
N VAL A 251 -12.56 -0.18 -2.25
CA VAL A 251 -12.85 -1.62 -2.22
C VAL A 251 -14.35 -1.80 -2.32
N VAL A 252 -14.82 -2.56 -3.31
CA VAL A 252 -16.24 -2.87 -3.52
C VAL A 252 -16.46 -4.37 -3.62
N PRO A 253 -17.65 -4.90 -3.27
CA PRO A 253 -18.00 -6.29 -3.54
C PRO A 253 -17.93 -6.61 -5.05
N ARG A 254 -17.65 -7.87 -5.37
CA ARG A 254 -17.71 -8.37 -6.76
C ARG A 254 -19.13 -8.70 -7.18
#